data_8b65e0366a196e6a3f83a61bab9c69b3
#
_entry.id   8b65e0366a196e6a3f83a61bab9c69b3
#
_cell.length_a   1.000
_cell.length_b   1.000
_cell.length_c   1.000
_cell.angle_alpha   90.00
_cell.angle_beta   90.00
_cell.angle_gamma   90.00
#
_symmetry.space_group_name_H-M   'P 1'
#
loop_
_entity.id
_entity.type
_entity.pdbx_description
1 polymer ?
#
loop_
_entity_poly.entity_id
_entity_poly.type
_entity_poly.pdbx_seq_one_letter_code
_entity_poly.pdbx_strand_id
1 'polypeptide(L)'
;MRPLQPRAITRLGVARSFQIPQLYGDLSVLDNMLVANACHDQRLSLWQPARRPSALDRADALLERFRLLEHRERRVAELPGGIRKLLDIAMALTGQPRLLLLDEPTSGVSAEEKFPMMETIMSALGAEKMTVLFVEHDMDIVERYAGRVVAFYSGRIIADDTPQVALATDDVRRYVTGTLRQEPDHAAH
;
A
#
# COMPACT_ATOMS: atom_id res chain seq x y z
N MET A 1 -27.23 -5.66 6.01
CA MET A 1 -25.93 -6.03 6.65
C MET A 1 -25.49 -4.88 7.54
N ARG A 2 -25.08 -5.13 8.79
CA ARG A 2 -24.46 -4.08 9.62
C ARG A 2 -23.01 -3.87 9.15
N PRO A 3 -22.54 -2.61 8.96
CA PRO A 3 -21.16 -2.36 8.60
C PRO A 3 -20.24 -2.86 9.70
N LEU A 4 -19.14 -3.52 9.32
CA LEU A 4 -18.11 -3.95 10.25
C LEU A 4 -17.39 -2.71 10.82
N GLN A 5 -17.14 -2.72 12.13
CA GLN A 5 -16.32 -1.67 12.75
C GLN A 5 -14.85 -1.82 12.30
N PRO A 6 -14.06 -0.73 12.18
CA PRO A 6 -12.66 -0.79 11.74
C PRO A 6 -11.82 -1.80 12.51
N ARG A 7 -11.96 -1.88 13.82
CA ARG A 7 -11.26 -2.88 14.66
C ARG A 7 -11.62 -4.33 14.33
N ALA A 8 -12.83 -4.59 13.86
CA ALA A 8 -13.23 -5.93 13.43
C ALA A 8 -12.55 -6.30 12.11
N ILE A 9 -12.42 -5.35 11.19
CA ILE A 9 -11.72 -5.54 9.91
C ILE A 9 -10.24 -5.87 10.16
N THR A 10 -9.56 -5.13 11.03
CA THR A 10 -8.17 -5.41 11.40
C THR A 10 -8.02 -6.81 12.02
N ARG A 11 -8.96 -7.25 12.87
CA ARG A 11 -8.95 -8.61 13.45
C ARG A 11 -9.15 -9.71 12.42
N LEU A 12 -9.76 -9.43 11.27
CA LEU A 12 -9.85 -10.36 10.14
C LEU A 12 -8.54 -10.48 9.35
N GLY A 13 -7.51 -9.72 9.74
CA GLY A 13 -6.22 -9.70 9.08
C GLY A 13 -6.21 -8.82 7.83
N VAL A 14 -7.03 -7.76 7.81
CA VAL A 14 -7.00 -6.76 6.72
C VAL A 14 -6.26 -5.54 7.22
N ALA A 15 -5.24 -5.11 6.48
CA ALA A 15 -4.54 -3.85 6.68
C ALA A 15 -4.68 -2.96 5.45
N ARG A 16 -4.55 -1.65 5.65
CA ARG A 16 -4.58 -0.65 4.59
C ARG A 16 -3.48 0.37 4.82
N SER A 17 -2.73 0.67 3.77
CA SER A 17 -1.91 1.87 3.66
C SER A 17 -2.74 2.97 3.00
N PHE A 18 -2.61 4.19 3.48
CA PHE A 18 -3.40 5.31 2.99
C PHE A 18 -2.65 6.08 1.90
N GLN A 19 -3.40 6.74 1.02
CA GLN A 19 -2.85 7.63 0.00
C GLN A 19 -1.96 8.71 0.64
N ILE A 20 -2.43 9.29 1.76
CA ILE A 20 -1.64 10.19 2.60
C ILE A 20 -1.20 9.40 3.84
N PRO A 21 0.11 9.15 4.03
CA PRO A 21 0.61 8.41 5.17
C PRO A 21 0.18 8.99 6.52
N GLN A 22 -0.33 8.14 7.39
CA GLN A 22 -0.78 8.52 8.74
C GLN A 22 0.36 8.25 9.74
N LEU A 23 1.32 9.17 9.78
CA LEU A 23 2.54 9.05 10.55
C LEU A 23 2.64 10.12 11.65
N TYR A 24 3.32 9.78 12.72
CA TYR A 24 3.67 10.71 13.79
C TYR A 24 4.95 11.45 13.42
N GLY A 25 4.81 12.66 12.85
CA GLY A 25 5.92 13.43 12.29
C GLY A 25 7.03 13.77 13.28
N ASP A 26 6.69 14.03 14.54
CA ASP A 26 7.63 14.39 15.61
C ASP A 26 8.38 13.17 16.18
N LEU A 27 7.91 11.97 15.89
CA LEU A 27 8.57 10.74 16.32
C LEU A 27 9.59 10.26 15.29
N SER A 28 10.54 9.43 15.74
CA SER A 28 11.46 8.74 14.83
C SER A 28 10.74 7.66 14.01
N VAL A 29 11.41 7.19 12.96
CA VAL A 29 10.97 6.02 12.17
C VAL A 29 10.75 4.82 13.08
N LEU A 30 11.72 4.52 13.97
CA LEU A 30 11.61 3.43 14.93
C LEU A 30 10.41 3.61 15.85
N ASP A 31 10.20 4.81 16.41
CA ASP A 31 9.09 5.02 17.34
C ASP A 31 7.72 4.87 16.64
N ASN A 32 7.59 5.27 15.37
CA ASN A 32 6.41 4.99 14.56
C ASN A 32 6.17 3.47 14.42
N MET A 33 7.21 2.69 14.13
CA MET A 33 7.13 1.22 14.05
C MET A 33 6.72 0.62 15.39
N LEU A 34 7.26 1.12 16.51
CA LEU A 34 6.92 0.65 17.85
C LEU A 34 5.46 0.96 18.22
N VAL A 35 4.95 2.14 17.84
CA VAL A 35 3.53 2.49 18.00
C VAL A 35 2.65 1.53 17.21
N ALA A 36 2.98 1.27 15.94
CA ALA A 36 2.23 0.32 15.11
C ALA A 36 2.23 -1.10 15.71
N ASN A 37 3.39 -1.60 16.15
CA ASN A 37 3.50 -2.88 16.85
C ASN A 37 2.62 -2.93 18.11
N ALA A 38 2.61 -1.84 18.89
CA ALA A 38 1.82 -1.74 20.11
C ALA A 38 0.31 -1.84 19.84
N CYS A 39 -0.17 -1.24 18.75
CA CYS A 39 -1.58 -1.29 18.37
C CYS A 39 -2.08 -2.71 18.05
N HIS A 40 -1.19 -3.59 17.60
CA HIS A 40 -1.50 -4.98 17.26
C HIS A 40 -1.23 -5.97 18.40
N ASP A 41 -0.41 -5.60 19.39
CA ASP A 41 -0.09 -6.44 20.53
C ASP A 41 -1.25 -6.44 21.53
N GLN A 42 -2.06 -7.52 21.55
CA GLN A 42 -3.17 -7.69 22.50
C GLN A 42 -2.70 -7.80 23.96
N ARG A 43 -1.39 -7.90 24.20
CA ARG A 43 -0.78 -8.00 25.52
C ARG A 43 -0.19 -6.68 26.00
N LEU A 44 -0.64 -5.54 25.45
CA LEU A 44 -0.22 -4.23 25.95
C LEU A 44 -0.49 -4.13 27.45
N SER A 45 0.56 -4.22 28.21
CA SER A 45 0.57 -3.87 29.62
C SER A 45 1.12 -2.45 29.75
N LEU A 46 0.41 -1.58 30.45
CA LEU A 46 0.90 -0.23 30.80
C LEU A 46 2.23 -0.27 31.58
N TRP A 47 2.61 -1.43 32.09
CA TRP A 47 3.81 -1.66 32.86
C TRP A 47 4.99 -2.20 32.02
N GLN A 48 4.79 -2.50 30.75
CA GLN A 48 5.88 -2.99 29.90
C GLN A 48 6.42 -1.86 29.01
N PRO A 49 7.73 -1.65 28.95
CA PRO A 49 8.31 -0.64 28.09
C PRO A 49 8.05 -0.97 26.61
N ALA A 50 7.72 0.06 25.81
CA ALA A 50 7.49 -0.09 24.37
C ALA A 50 8.75 -0.59 23.64
N ARG A 51 9.93 -0.19 24.11
CA ARG A 51 11.26 -0.60 23.57
C ARG A 51 11.76 -1.92 24.15
N ARG A 52 10.94 -2.98 24.06
CA ARG A 52 11.37 -4.34 24.41
C ARG A 52 12.27 -4.90 23.29
N PRO A 53 13.30 -5.74 23.62
CA PRO A 53 14.16 -6.33 22.59
C PRO A 53 13.38 -6.98 21.45
N SER A 54 12.39 -7.80 21.75
CA SER A 54 11.55 -8.46 20.73
C SER A 54 10.70 -7.51 19.87
N ALA A 55 10.37 -6.31 20.36
CA ALA A 55 9.66 -5.30 19.58
C ALA A 55 10.63 -4.52 18.68
N LEU A 56 11.85 -4.28 19.18
CA LEU A 56 12.93 -3.67 18.40
C LEU A 56 13.36 -4.59 17.27
N ASP A 57 13.61 -5.88 17.54
CA ASP A 57 14.01 -6.87 16.52
C ASP A 57 12.96 -6.96 15.39
N ARG A 58 11.66 -6.98 15.73
CA ARG A 58 10.58 -7.00 14.71
C ARG A 58 10.51 -5.72 13.92
N ALA A 59 10.69 -4.57 14.57
CA ALA A 59 10.70 -3.26 13.89
C ALA A 59 11.88 -3.18 12.93
N ASP A 60 13.09 -3.52 13.41
CA ASP A 60 14.33 -3.46 12.63
C ASP A 60 14.27 -4.42 11.42
N ALA A 61 13.73 -5.64 11.59
CA ALA A 61 13.54 -6.58 10.49
C ALA A 61 12.62 -6.04 9.39
N LEU A 62 11.52 -5.35 9.74
CA LEU A 62 10.65 -4.71 8.76
C LEU A 62 11.34 -3.49 8.11
N LEU A 63 12.04 -2.67 8.90
CA LEU A 63 12.79 -1.52 8.38
C LEU A 63 13.86 -1.96 7.38
N GLU A 64 14.58 -3.05 7.65
CA GLU A 64 15.57 -3.62 6.74
C GLU A 64 14.92 -4.06 5.42
N ARG A 65 13.80 -4.79 5.48
CA ARG A 65 13.05 -5.25 4.29
C ARG A 65 12.59 -4.09 3.39
N PHE A 66 12.21 -2.96 3.97
CA PHE A 66 11.82 -1.75 3.26
C PHE A 66 12.97 -0.78 2.97
N ARG A 67 14.22 -1.17 3.27
CA ARG A 67 15.43 -0.33 3.11
C ARG A 67 15.34 1.00 3.89
N LEU A 68 14.72 0.95 5.06
CA LEU A 68 14.50 2.11 5.92
C LEU A 68 15.42 2.14 7.14
N LEU A 69 16.31 1.15 7.31
CA LEU A 69 17.13 0.99 8.51
C LEU A 69 18.07 2.20 8.72
N GLU A 70 18.60 2.80 7.65
CA GLU A 70 19.43 3.99 7.69
C GLU A 70 18.69 5.25 8.22
N HIS A 71 17.35 5.25 8.11
CA HIS A 71 16.49 6.34 8.59
C HIS A 71 15.93 6.09 10.00
N ARG A 72 16.30 4.99 10.65
CA ARG A 72 15.72 4.46 11.88
C ARG A 72 15.50 5.50 12.98
N GLU A 73 16.52 6.33 13.23
CA GLU A 73 16.51 7.35 14.28
C GLU A 73 16.08 8.75 13.78
N ARG A 74 15.84 8.92 12.47
CA ARG A 74 15.44 10.20 11.91
C ARG A 74 13.98 10.50 12.23
N ARG A 75 13.66 11.77 12.43
CA ARG A 75 12.27 12.23 12.57
C ARG A 75 11.52 12.09 11.25
N VAL A 76 10.30 11.61 11.31
CA VAL A 76 9.48 11.37 10.11
C VAL A 76 9.19 12.64 9.34
N ALA A 77 9.03 13.79 10.03
CA ALA A 77 8.81 15.08 9.38
C ALA A 77 9.96 15.51 8.45
N GLU A 78 11.18 15.00 8.67
CA GLU A 78 12.38 15.32 7.89
C GLU A 78 12.58 14.41 6.66
N LEU A 79 11.72 13.40 6.50
CA LEU A 79 11.89 12.40 5.45
C LEU A 79 11.21 12.81 4.14
N PRO A 80 11.79 12.44 2.99
CA PRO A 80 11.14 12.55 1.70
C PRO A 80 9.79 11.81 1.64
N GLY A 81 8.89 12.24 0.77
CA GLY A 81 7.55 11.65 0.63
C GLY A 81 7.56 10.15 0.35
N GLY A 82 8.42 9.68 -0.54
CA GLY A 82 8.55 8.26 -0.87
C GLY A 82 8.98 7.41 0.33
N ILE A 83 9.93 7.90 1.14
CA ILE A 83 10.38 7.22 2.37
C ILE A 83 9.25 7.14 3.40
N ARG A 84 8.47 8.22 3.56
CA ARG A 84 7.29 8.21 4.44
C ARG A 84 6.24 7.21 3.97
N LYS A 85 6.04 7.09 2.65
CA LYS A 85 5.11 6.11 2.08
C LYS A 85 5.56 4.67 2.36
N LEU A 86 6.85 4.36 2.18
CA LEU A 86 7.42 3.06 2.52
C LEU A 86 7.25 2.73 4.01
N LEU A 87 7.44 3.72 4.89
CA LEU A 87 7.22 3.55 6.33
C LEU A 87 5.76 3.24 6.66
N ASP A 88 4.79 3.93 6.05
CA ASP A 88 3.36 3.67 6.24
C ASP A 88 3.00 2.22 5.87
N ILE A 89 3.53 1.73 4.74
CA ILE A 89 3.34 0.34 4.31
C ILE A 89 4.01 -0.65 5.29
N ALA A 90 5.23 -0.36 5.74
CA ALA A 90 5.93 -1.19 6.73
C ALA A 90 5.15 -1.27 8.06
N MET A 91 4.58 -0.15 8.52
CA MET A 91 3.72 -0.12 9.70
C MET A 91 2.46 -0.96 9.52
N ALA A 92 1.83 -0.95 8.34
CA ALA A 92 0.66 -1.78 8.05
C ALA A 92 0.97 -3.30 8.15
N LEU A 93 2.22 -3.70 7.94
CA LEU A 93 2.66 -5.11 8.05
C LEU A 93 2.91 -5.58 9.49
N THR A 94 3.01 -4.69 10.46
CA THR A 94 3.28 -5.08 11.87
C THR A 94 2.24 -6.04 12.43
N GLY A 95 1.01 -5.97 11.94
CA GLY A 95 -0.10 -6.87 12.29
C GLY A 95 -0.12 -8.20 11.57
N GLN A 96 0.85 -8.50 10.71
CA GLN A 96 0.90 -9.70 9.86
C GLN A 96 -0.43 -9.94 9.11
N PRO A 97 -0.87 -9.01 8.27
CA PRO A 97 -2.17 -9.09 7.62
C PRO A 97 -2.21 -10.24 6.61
N ARG A 98 -3.42 -10.76 6.36
CA ARG A 98 -3.72 -11.72 5.28
C ARG A 98 -4.06 -11.02 3.97
N LEU A 99 -4.54 -9.78 4.06
CA LEU A 99 -4.87 -8.89 2.94
C LEU A 99 -4.33 -7.50 3.22
N LEU A 100 -3.51 -6.99 2.32
CA LEU A 100 -3.00 -5.62 2.35
C LEU A 100 -3.63 -4.83 1.21
N LEU A 101 -4.24 -3.70 1.54
CA LEU A 101 -4.80 -2.74 0.59
C LEU A 101 -3.84 -1.56 0.46
N LEU A 102 -3.37 -1.29 -0.76
CA LEU A 102 -2.51 -0.16 -1.07
C LEU A 102 -3.29 0.81 -1.98
N ASP A 103 -3.40 2.04 -1.55
CA ASP A 103 -4.13 3.09 -2.27
C ASP A 103 -3.12 4.04 -2.90
N GLU A 104 -2.97 3.96 -4.22
CA GLU A 104 -2.02 4.71 -5.03
C GLU A 104 -0.60 4.73 -4.40
N PRO A 105 0.07 3.57 -4.26
CA PRO A 105 1.36 3.50 -3.58
C PRO A 105 2.44 4.37 -4.23
N THR A 106 2.34 4.68 -5.51
CA THR A 106 3.31 5.53 -6.23
C THR A 106 2.89 6.99 -6.39
N SER A 107 1.75 7.40 -5.84
CA SER A 107 1.27 8.78 -5.93
C SER A 107 2.21 9.75 -5.19
N GLY A 108 2.53 10.87 -5.85
CA GLY A 108 3.41 11.91 -5.29
C GLY A 108 4.91 11.57 -5.31
N VAL A 109 5.28 10.49 -6.00
CA VAL A 109 6.69 10.09 -6.23
C VAL A 109 7.09 10.46 -7.65
N SER A 110 8.34 10.87 -7.86
CA SER A 110 8.85 11.20 -9.20
C SER A 110 8.82 9.98 -10.13
N ALA A 111 8.73 10.20 -11.45
CA ALA A 111 8.68 9.12 -12.43
C ALA A 111 9.90 8.17 -12.33
N GLU A 112 11.07 8.72 -11.97
CA GLU A 112 12.31 7.96 -11.82
C GLU A 112 12.34 7.08 -10.58
N GLU A 113 11.62 7.48 -9.52
CA GLU A 113 11.58 6.78 -8.25
C GLU A 113 10.44 5.75 -8.12
N LYS A 114 9.41 5.82 -8.98
CA LYS A 114 8.24 4.93 -8.92
C LYS A 114 8.61 3.45 -8.99
N PHE A 115 9.40 3.07 -9.99
CA PHE A 115 9.78 1.66 -10.18
C PHE A 115 10.69 1.15 -9.06
N PRO A 116 11.78 1.86 -8.65
CA PRO A 116 12.58 1.46 -7.49
C PRO A 116 11.76 1.31 -6.21
N MET A 117 10.79 2.20 -6.00
CA MET A 117 9.89 2.14 -4.84
C MET A 117 9.00 0.89 -4.90
N MET A 118 8.34 0.63 -6.05
CA MET A 118 7.53 -0.57 -6.23
C MET A 118 8.34 -1.86 -6.11
N GLU A 119 9.56 -1.90 -6.62
CA GLU A 119 10.46 -3.04 -6.42
C GLU A 119 10.74 -3.29 -4.93
N THR A 120 10.99 -2.22 -4.16
CA THR A 120 11.18 -2.33 -2.71
C THR A 120 9.92 -2.87 -2.02
N ILE A 121 8.74 -2.34 -2.37
CA ILE A 121 7.46 -2.80 -1.84
C ILE A 121 7.25 -4.28 -2.18
N MET A 122 7.31 -4.65 -3.46
CA MET A 122 7.02 -6.02 -3.90
C MET A 122 8.02 -7.03 -3.36
N SER A 123 9.31 -6.68 -3.26
CA SER A 123 10.34 -7.51 -2.63
C SER A 123 10.05 -7.73 -1.14
N ALA A 124 9.68 -6.66 -0.42
CA ALA A 124 9.33 -6.76 0.99
C ALA A 124 8.07 -7.60 1.22
N LEU A 125 7.07 -7.51 0.32
CA LEU A 125 5.80 -8.25 0.40
C LEU A 125 5.94 -9.70 -0.05
N GLY A 126 6.84 -10.01 -0.98
CA GLY A 126 7.03 -11.35 -1.54
C GLY A 126 7.49 -12.41 -0.52
N ALA A 127 8.03 -12.00 0.63
CA ALA A 127 8.38 -12.88 1.73
C ALA A 127 7.15 -13.35 2.54
N GLU A 128 5.99 -12.74 2.35
CA GLU A 128 4.78 -12.99 3.12
C GLU A 128 3.75 -13.77 2.30
N LYS A 129 3.04 -14.69 2.98
CA LYS A 129 1.89 -15.40 2.39
C LYS A 129 0.62 -14.57 2.56
N MET A 130 0.51 -13.44 1.85
CA MET A 130 -0.66 -12.58 1.91
C MET A 130 -1.15 -12.20 0.51
N THR A 131 -2.39 -11.76 0.42
CA THR A 131 -2.93 -11.14 -0.78
C THR A 131 -2.66 -9.64 -0.72
N VAL A 132 -2.17 -9.08 -1.81
CA VAL A 132 -2.01 -7.63 -1.97
C VAL A 132 -3.00 -7.15 -3.03
N LEU A 133 -3.79 -6.15 -2.69
CA LEU A 133 -4.63 -5.44 -3.63
C LEU A 133 -4.18 -3.98 -3.65
N PHE A 134 -3.78 -3.50 -4.80
CA PHE A 134 -3.44 -2.09 -4.97
C PHE A 134 -4.33 -1.42 -6.01
N VAL A 135 -4.65 -0.17 -5.79
CA VAL A 135 -5.34 0.71 -6.73
C VAL A 135 -4.30 1.62 -7.33
N GLU A 136 -4.19 1.66 -8.63
CA GLU A 136 -3.24 2.48 -9.37
C GLU A 136 -3.85 2.99 -10.66
N HIS A 137 -3.38 4.14 -11.10
CA HIS A 137 -3.73 4.78 -12.37
C HIS A 137 -2.54 4.83 -13.34
N ASP A 138 -1.36 4.45 -12.88
CA ASP A 138 -0.16 4.28 -13.71
C ASP A 138 -0.15 2.87 -14.31
N MET A 139 -0.47 2.77 -15.60
CA MET A 139 -0.64 1.49 -16.28
C MET A 139 0.66 0.69 -16.40
N ASP A 140 1.82 1.36 -16.45
CA ASP A 140 3.13 0.70 -16.49
C ASP A 140 3.40 -0.05 -15.16
N ILE A 141 2.98 0.54 -14.04
CA ILE A 141 3.03 -0.10 -12.72
C ILE A 141 2.08 -1.29 -12.66
N VAL A 142 0.85 -1.11 -13.15
CA VAL A 142 -0.15 -2.19 -13.18
C VAL A 142 0.34 -3.35 -14.02
N GLU A 143 0.81 -3.10 -15.25
CA GLU A 143 1.29 -4.14 -16.17
C GLU A 143 2.48 -4.93 -15.61
N ARG A 144 3.39 -4.24 -14.91
CA ARG A 144 4.61 -4.85 -14.39
C ARG A 144 4.41 -5.65 -13.10
N TYR A 145 3.52 -5.20 -12.21
CA TYR A 145 3.45 -5.75 -10.86
C TYR A 145 2.13 -6.46 -10.51
N ALA A 146 1.08 -6.29 -11.28
CA ALA A 146 -0.18 -6.98 -11.03
C ALA A 146 -0.19 -8.39 -11.66
N GLY A 147 -0.67 -9.38 -10.91
CA GLY A 147 -0.97 -10.71 -11.46
C GLY A 147 -2.39 -10.82 -12.05
N ARG A 148 -3.30 -9.93 -11.62
CA ARG A 148 -4.70 -9.85 -12.07
C ARG A 148 -5.16 -8.41 -11.98
N VAL A 149 -5.92 -7.97 -12.96
CA VAL A 149 -6.52 -6.64 -13.05
C VAL A 149 -8.03 -6.75 -13.05
N VAL A 150 -8.66 -5.97 -12.18
CA VAL A 150 -10.11 -5.78 -12.18
C VAL A 150 -10.39 -4.31 -12.49
N ALA A 151 -10.87 -4.02 -13.67
CA ALA A 151 -11.19 -2.66 -14.11
C ALA A 151 -12.66 -2.32 -13.84
N PHE A 152 -12.88 -1.15 -13.22
CA PHE A 152 -14.21 -0.64 -12.89
C PHE A 152 -14.51 0.62 -13.69
N TYR A 153 -15.72 0.67 -14.22
CA TYR A 153 -16.27 1.89 -14.82
C TYR A 153 -17.77 2.01 -14.54
N SER A 154 -18.23 3.18 -14.14
CA SER A 154 -19.66 3.45 -13.85
C SER A 154 -20.33 2.42 -12.95
N GLY A 155 -19.60 1.93 -11.91
CA GLY A 155 -20.13 0.96 -10.95
C GLY A 155 -20.18 -0.49 -11.45
N ARG A 156 -19.59 -0.81 -12.60
CA ARG A 156 -19.52 -2.14 -13.18
C ARG A 156 -18.09 -2.59 -13.41
N ILE A 157 -17.84 -3.88 -13.30
CA ILE A 157 -16.60 -4.49 -13.74
C ILE A 157 -16.65 -4.59 -15.27
N ILE A 158 -15.68 -3.98 -15.95
CA ILE A 158 -15.56 -3.99 -17.40
C ILE A 158 -14.44 -4.91 -17.90
N ALA A 159 -13.49 -5.27 -17.03
CA ALA A 159 -12.51 -6.33 -17.28
C ALA A 159 -12.09 -6.99 -15.97
N ASP A 160 -11.77 -8.28 -16.02
CA ASP A 160 -11.27 -9.08 -14.91
C ASP A 160 -10.40 -10.20 -15.48
N ASP A 161 -9.09 -9.93 -15.64
CA ASP A 161 -8.16 -10.85 -16.31
C ASP A 161 -6.69 -10.51 -15.93
N THR A 162 -5.73 -11.18 -16.58
CA THR A 162 -4.32 -10.78 -16.53
C THR A 162 -4.12 -9.36 -17.05
N PRO A 163 -3.07 -8.64 -16.63
CA PRO A 163 -2.83 -7.27 -17.07
C PRO A 163 -2.84 -7.12 -18.59
N GLN A 164 -2.16 -8.01 -19.31
CA GLN A 164 -2.03 -7.96 -20.76
C GLN A 164 -3.40 -8.06 -21.47
N VAL A 165 -4.28 -8.92 -20.98
CA VAL A 165 -5.62 -9.12 -21.54
C VAL A 165 -6.55 -7.97 -21.13
N ALA A 166 -6.59 -7.64 -19.84
CA ALA A 166 -7.48 -6.61 -19.32
C ALA A 166 -7.20 -5.22 -19.94
N LEU A 167 -5.91 -4.82 -20.02
CA LEU A 167 -5.50 -3.52 -20.57
C LEU A 167 -5.65 -3.45 -22.10
N ALA A 168 -5.75 -4.59 -22.79
CA ALA A 168 -5.98 -4.62 -24.24
C ALA A 168 -7.46 -4.50 -24.63
N THR A 169 -8.39 -4.65 -23.69
CA THR A 169 -9.83 -4.55 -23.99
C THR A 169 -10.24 -3.14 -24.40
N ASP A 170 -11.14 -3.04 -25.39
CA ASP A 170 -11.58 -1.74 -25.92
C ASP A 170 -12.25 -0.86 -24.84
N ASP A 171 -13.02 -1.46 -23.95
CA ASP A 171 -13.67 -0.75 -22.86
C ASP A 171 -12.65 -0.15 -21.87
N VAL A 172 -11.61 -0.91 -21.49
CA VAL A 172 -10.54 -0.40 -20.61
C VAL A 172 -9.76 0.70 -21.32
N ARG A 173 -9.42 0.51 -22.59
CA ARG A 173 -8.71 1.50 -23.40
C ARG A 173 -9.50 2.78 -23.60
N ARG A 174 -10.82 2.68 -23.69
CA ARG A 174 -11.71 3.84 -23.86
C ARG A 174 -11.98 4.57 -22.55
N TYR A 175 -12.30 3.84 -21.48
CA TYR A 175 -12.87 4.42 -20.27
C TYR A 175 -11.89 4.55 -19.10
N VAL A 176 -10.81 3.76 -19.10
CA VAL A 176 -9.83 3.76 -18.01
C VAL A 176 -8.52 4.41 -18.45
N THR A 177 -7.92 3.97 -19.56
CA THR A 177 -6.64 4.49 -19.99
C THR A 177 -6.75 5.70 -20.95
N GLY A 178 -7.91 5.93 -21.55
CA GLY A 178 -8.13 7.03 -22.51
C GLY A 178 -7.34 6.89 -23.82
N THR A 179 -6.79 5.71 -24.11
CA THR A 179 -5.96 5.47 -25.32
C THR A 179 -6.77 5.27 -26.59
N LEU A 180 -8.06 4.95 -26.48
CA LEU A 180 -9.00 5.01 -27.60
C LEU A 180 -9.79 6.32 -27.54
N ARG A 181 -9.75 7.12 -28.63
CA ARG A 181 -10.59 8.31 -28.75
C ARG A 181 -12.06 7.91 -28.69
N GLN A 182 -12.83 8.61 -27.84
CA GLN A 182 -14.28 8.59 -27.95
C GLN A 182 -14.64 9.14 -29.34
N GLU A 183 -15.29 8.35 -30.19
CA GLU A 183 -15.97 8.90 -31.34
C GLU A 183 -16.99 9.92 -30.81
N PRO A 184 -17.05 11.15 -31.36
CA PRO A 184 -18.07 12.09 -30.95
C PRO A 184 -19.42 11.45 -31.20
N ASP A 185 -20.22 11.38 -30.14
CA ASP A 185 -21.60 10.92 -30.17
C ASP A 185 -22.33 11.82 -31.20
N HIS A 186 -22.55 11.31 -32.41
CA HIS A 186 -23.40 11.97 -33.38
C HIS A 186 -24.79 11.88 -32.82
N ALA A 187 -25.17 12.87 -31.99
CA ALA A 187 -26.54 13.13 -31.62
C ALA A 187 -27.35 13.20 -32.90
N ALA A 188 -28.13 12.17 -33.11
CA ALA A 188 -29.14 12.12 -34.16
C ALA A 188 -30.13 13.29 -33.97
N HIS A 189 -30.38 13.97 -35.05
CA HIS A 189 -31.43 14.98 -35.23
C HIS A 189 -32.83 14.46 -34.91
#